data_b78b71a22313d5030a1e732c6f9a5f3f
#
_entry.id   b78b71a22313d5030a1e732c6f9a5f3f
#
_cell.length_a   1.000
_cell.length_b   1.000
_cell.length_c   1.000
_cell.angle_alpha   90.00
_cell.angle_beta   90.00
_cell.angle_gamma   90.00
#
_symmetry.space_group_name_H-M   'P 1'
#
loop_
_entity.id
_entity.type
_entity.pdbx_description
1 polymer ?
#
loop_
_entity_poly.entity_id
_entity_poly.type
_entity_poly.pdbx_seq_one_letter_code
_entity_poly.pdbx_strand_id
1 'polypeptide(L)'
;MKMIFEAPATVWQEAFPLGNGRIGALMFGDGEAETLCLNEDTLWSGYPGDPRTGMGYEDIKKAEVYAKEGSYLQATQVLNQAQETAEDVEMYEPFGTVRIWFEGEREIADYHRELDLETATARVTYRNHGQSYEHRCFCSAPSQVLVYQIRAEEAFTIVITADGGFLTGNSWDGKIWKMQGQMPGKSKIPVEAKEGDGSEFIFSENPQEKGMPYEGWCMFETENGEIVPTEMGVRCVNVHEITMRILIRSGFAGVSRHPYTQGNDPAKLLLQDQEQTGISVEELWKEHVGEYQKLSLIHISEPTRL
;
A
#
# COMPACT_ATOMS: atom_id res chain seq x y z
N MET A 1 14.86 -19.83 -2.97
CA MET A 1 15.23 -19.44 -1.57
C MET A 1 13.98 -18.99 -0.84
N LYS A 2 13.78 -19.38 0.44
CA LYS A 2 12.57 -19.08 1.20
C LYS A 2 12.90 -18.43 2.53
N MET A 3 12.09 -17.46 2.95
CA MET A 3 12.03 -16.97 4.32
C MET A 3 10.92 -17.74 5.02
N ILE A 4 11.21 -18.33 6.18
CA ILE A 4 10.30 -19.25 6.89
C ILE A 4 10.18 -18.83 8.35
N PHE A 5 8.96 -18.84 8.87
CA PHE A 5 8.64 -18.54 10.27
C PHE A 5 7.54 -19.46 10.79
N GLU A 6 7.56 -19.75 12.08
CA GLU A 6 6.61 -20.63 12.78
C GLU A 6 5.62 -19.84 13.66
N ALA A 7 5.53 -18.52 13.45
CA ALA A 7 4.59 -17.63 14.12
C ALA A 7 4.17 -16.48 13.20
N PRO A 8 2.95 -15.90 13.37
CA PRO A 8 2.54 -14.70 12.65
C PRO A 8 3.44 -13.50 12.98
N ALA A 9 3.43 -12.50 12.10
CA ALA A 9 4.07 -11.22 12.39
C ALA A 9 3.27 -10.46 13.46
N THR A 10 3.97 -9.89 14.42
CA THR A 10 3.36 -9.06 15.47
C THR A 10 3.66 -7.58 15.28
N VAL A 11 4.68 -7.27 14.49
CA VAL A 11 5.10 -5.91 14.16
C VAL A 11 5.32 -5.77 12.65
N TRP A 12 5.25 -4.56 12.16
CA TRP A 12 5.38 -4.21 10.75
C TRP A 12 6.64 -4.80 10.08
N GLN A 13 7.77 -4.79 10.78
CA GLN A 13 9.06 -5.27 10.27
C GLN A 13 9.13 -6.79 10.07
N GLU A 14 8.22 -7.54 10.65
CA GLU A 14 8.15 -9.01 10.53
C GLU A 14 7.21 -9.45 9.41
N ALA A 15 6.34 -8.56 8.93
CA ALA A 15 5.37 -8.86 7.88
C ALA A 15 6.06 -9.14 6.54
N PHE A 16 5.49 -10.01 5.71
CA PHE A 16 6.03 -10.31 4.40
C PHE A 16 5.74 -9.20 3.40
N PRO A 17 6.79 -8.58 2.80
CA PRO A 17 6.61 -7.58 1.76
C PRO A 17 6.30 -8.24 0.41
N LEU A 18 5.25 -7.75 -0.24
CA LEU A 18 4.86 -8.11 -1.59
C LEU A 18 4.65 -6.83 -2.41
N GLY A 19 4.94 -6.88 -3.70
CA GLY A 19 4.73 -5.70 -4.54
C GLY A 19 5.02 -5.96 -6.01
N ASN A 20 4.53 -5.05 -6.86
CA ASN A 20 4.69 -5.12 -8.31
C ASN A 20 5.30 -3.85 -8.92
N GLY A 21 5.91 -3.00 -8.08
CA GLY A 21 6.47 -1.69 -8.47
C GLY A 21 5.46 -0.55 -8.35
N ARG A 22 4.16 -0.82 -8.27
CA ARG A 22 3.10 0.19 -8.04
C ARG A 22 2.30 -0.12 -6.77
N ILE A 23 1.70 -1.29 -6.69
CA ILE A 23 0.99 -1.76 -5.49
C ILE A 23 1.98 -2.45 -4.59
N GLY A 24 1.97 -2.12 -3.30
CA GLY A 24 2.70 -2.78 -2.25
C GLY A 24 1.75 -3.33 -1.18
N ALA A 25 2.12 -4.44 -0.57
CA ALA A 25 1.40 -5.03 0.56
C ALA A 25 2.38 -5.59 1.59
N LEU A 26 2.02 -5.48 2.86
CA LEU A 26 2.63 -6.22 3.95
C LEU A 26 1.60 -7.20 4.49
N MET A 27 1.91 -8.50 4.41
CA MET A 27 1.07 -9.59 4.90
C MET A 27 1.61 -10.08 6.25
N PHE A 28 0.79 -10.01 7.30
CA PHE A 28 1.17 -10.42 8.65
C PHE A 28 1.09 -11.93 8.84
N GLY A 29 0.20 -12.59 8.14
CA GLY A 29 0.05 -14.05 8.18
C GLY A 29 -0.68 -14.55 9.43
N ASP A 30 -1.55 -13.75 10.03
CA ASP A 30 -2.29 -14.16 11.22
C ASP A 30 -3.49 -15.04 10.85
N GLY A 31 -3.59 -16.22 11.47
CA GLY A 31 -4.69 -17.16 11.24
C GLY A 31 -5.99 -16.82 11.96
N GLU A 32 -6.00 -15.85 12.88
CA GLU A 32 -7.19 -15.36 13.58
C GLU A 32 -7.69 -14.06 12.95
N ALA A 33 -6.78 -13.13 12.68
CA ALA A 33 -7.08 -11.79 12.21
C ALA A 33 -6.00 -11.29 11.22
N GLU A 34 -6.06 -11.73 9.96
CA GLU A 34 -5.09 -11.32 8.95
C GLU A 34 -5.12 -9.81 8.72
N THR A 35 -3.95 -9.24 8.58
CA THR A 35 -3.74 -7.83 8.29
C THR A 35 -2.92 -7.66 7.01
N LEU A 36 -3.46 -6.91 6.05
CA LEU A 36 -2.78 -6.49 4.84
C LEU A 36 -2.63 -4.97 4.86
N CYS A 37 -1.42 -4.46 5.13
CA CYS A 37 -1.13 -3.04 4.98
C CYS A 37 -0.84 -2.75 3.52
N LEU A 38 -1.61 -1.87 2.90
CA LEU A 38 -1.57 -1.60 1.47
C LEU A 38 -0.97 -0.24 1.17
N ASN A 39 -0.19 -0.19 0.08
CA ASN A 39 0.41 1.01 -0.46
C ASN A 39 0.25 1.08 -1.99
N GLU A 40 0.34 2.30 -2.52
CA GLU A 40 0.47 2.57 -3.95
C GLU A 40 1.52 3.68 -4.13
N ASP A 41 2.39 3.55 -5.13
CA ASP A 41 3.64 4.32 -5.27
C ASP A 41 3.46 5.83 -5.45
N THR A 42 2.28 6.28 -5.84
CA THR A 42 1.99 7.70 -6.08
C THR A 42 1.19 8.39 -4.97
N LEU A 43 0.90 7.70 -3.87
CA LEU A 43 0.10 8.27 -2.77
C LEU A 43 0.94 9.23 -1.92
N TRP A 44 0.95 10.50 -2.32
CA TRP A 44 1.59 11.61 -1.62
C TRP A 44 0.55 12.63 -1.20
N SER A 45 0.77 13.28 -0.05
CA SER A 45 0.06 14.51 0.30
C SER A 45 0.42 15.64 -0.68
N GLY A 46 -0.38 16.69 -0.68
CA GLY A 46 -0.09 17.90 -1.40
C GLY A 46 -0.44 17.94 -2.87
N TYR A 47 0.04 18.96 -3.50
CA TYR A 47 -0.09 19.27 -4.93
C TYR A 47 1.14 20.08 -5.37
N PRO A 48 1.45 20.19 -6.68
CA PRO A 48 2.59 20.94 -7.16
C PRO A 48 2.57 22.40 -6.69
N GLY A 49 3.57 22.77 -5.90
CA GLY A 49 3.84 24.12 -5.42
C GLY A 49 4.94 24.80 -6.24
N ASP A 50 5.33 26.00 -5.82
CA ASP A 50 6.52 26.66 -6.37
C ASP A 50 7.77 26.02 -5.72
N PRO A 51 8.59 25.26 -6.48
CA PRO A 51 9.76 24.60 -5.93
C PRO A 51 10.89 25.58 -5.57
N ARG A 52 10.71 26.88 -5.89
CA ARG A 52 11.71 27.88 -5.58
C ARG A 52 11.71 28.14 -4.09
N THR A 53 12.83 27.84 -3.45
CA THR A 53 13.10 28.31 -2.09
C THR A 53 13.14 29.83 -2.09
N GLY A 54 12.78 30.47 -0.99
CA GLY A 54 12.99 31.91 -0.80
C GLY A 54 14.47 32.32 -0.90
N MET A 55 15.40 31.36 -0.98
CA MET A 55 16.83 31.55 -1.09
C MET A 55 17.22 32.13 -2.45
N GLY A 56 17.67 33.37 -2.44
CA GLY A 56 18.20 34.04 -3.64
C GLY A 56 19.73 34.01 -3.72
N TYR A 57 20.26 34.49 -4.84
CA TYR A 57 21.70 34.59 -5.07
C TYR A 57 22.38 35.48 -3.97
N GLU A 58 21.72 36.52 -3.52
CA GLU A 58 22.24 37.45 -2.49
C GLU A 58 22.41 36.75 -1.13
N ASP A 59 21.51 35.83 -0.76
CA ASP A 59 21.62 35.07 0.48
C ASP A 59 22.83 34.13 0.45
N ILE A 60 23.03 33.47 -0.70
CA ILE A 60 24.20 32.60 -0.93
C ILE A 60 25.48 33.46 -0.83
N LYS A 61 25.53 34.63 -1.46
CA LYS A 61 26.68 35.53 -1.42
C LYS A 61 26.98 36.02 0.00
N LYS A 62 25.94 36.36 0.75
CA LYS A 62 26.07 36.78 2.15
C LYS A 62 26.61 35.65 3.03
N ALA A 63 26.09 34.43 2.86
CA ALA A 63 26.60 33.29 3.57
C ALA A 63 28.07 32.96 3.19
N GLU A 64 28.46 33.12 1.91
CA GLU A 64 29.82 32.93 1.44
C GLU A 64 30.80 33.94 2.11
N VAL A 65 30.40 35.21 2.28
CA VAL A 65 31.20 36.23 2.97
C VAL A 65 31.43 35.82 4.42
N TYR A 66 30.37 35.45 5.15
CA TYR A 66 30.49 34.98 6.54
C TYR A 66 31.39 33.75 6.67
N ALA A 67 31.26 32.81 5.74
CA ALA A 67 32.09 31.61 5.75
C ALA A 67 33.57 31.93 5.52
N LYS A 68 33.90 32.86 4.61
CA LYS A 68 35.28 33.33 4.37
C LYS A 68 35.89 34.05 5.57
N GLU A 69 35.08 34.71 6.36
CA GLU A 69 35.46 35.38 7.60
C GLU A 69 35.57 34.44 8.80
N GLY A 70 35.27 33.15 8.61
CA GLY A 70 35.24 32.13 9.67
C GLY A 70 33.98 32.20 10.57
N SER A 71 33.00 32.99 10.18
CA SER A 71 31.75 33.20 10.91
C SER A 71 30.68 32.17 10.47
N TYR A 72 30.97 30.86 10.64
CA TYR A 72 30.15 29.75 10.14
C TYR A 72 28.73 29.75 10.69
N LEU A 73 28.54 30.17 11.96
CA LEU A 73 27.20 30.20 12.56
C LEU A 73 26.30 31.24 11.83
N GLN A 74 26.82 32.41 11.51
CA GLN A 74 26.09 33.46 10.78
C GLN A 74 25.81 33.00 9.33
N ALA A 75 26.76 32.33 8.68
CA ALA A 75 26.52 31.73 7.36
C ALA A 75 25.36 30.75 7.39
N THR A 76 25.34 29.83 8.37
CA THR A 76 24.26 28.85 8.56
C THR A 76 22.91 29.52 8.85
N GLN A 77 22.90 30.57 9.70
CA GLN A 77 21.68 31.31 10.01
C GLN A 77 21.05 31.96 8.77
N VAL A 78 21.88 32.58 7.91
CA VAL A 78 21.38 33.19 6.65
C VAL A 78 20.76 32.13 5.75
N LEU A 79 21.39 30.95 5.60
CA LEU A 79 20.86 29.90 4.76
C LEU A 79 19.58 29.28 5.33
N ASN A 80 19.53 29.05 6.64
CA ASN A 80 18.34 28.52 7.30
C ASN A 80 17.14 29.48 7.17
N GLN A 81 17.34 30.79 7.43
CA GLN A 81 16.27 31.78 7.25
C GLN A 81 15.73 31.82 5.82
N ALA A 82 16.61 31.66 4.83
CA ALA A 82 16.18 31.60 3.44
C ALA A 82 15.45 30.30 3.10
N GLN A 83 15.76 29.21 3.80
CA GLN A 83 15.04 27.92 3.66
C GLN A 83 13.70 27.89 4.38
N GLU A 84 13.53 28.60 5.51
CA GLU A 84 12.27 28.68 6.25
C GLU A 84 11.11 29.25 5.44
N THR A 85 11.41 29.92 4.32
CA THR A 85 10.40 30.39 3.36
C THR A 85 10.02 29.38 2.30
N ALA A 86 10.72 28.23 2.24
CA ALA A 86 10.34 27.12 1.37
C ALA A 86 9.06 26.45 1.90
N GLU A 87 8.20 26.01 1.01
CA GLU A 87 7.09 25.16 1.41
C GLU A 87 7.62 23.82 1.97
N ASP A 88 6.94 23.28 2.98
CA ASP A 88 7.28 21.99 3.57
C ASP A 88 7.24 20.89 2.50
N VAL A 89 8.11 19.91 2.66
CA VAL A 89 8.11 18.73 1.78
C VAL A 89 6.91 17.87 2.13
N GLU A 90 6.09 17.56 1.14
CA GLU A 90 4.96 16.67 1.29
C GLU A 90 5.40 15.22 1.61
N MET A 91 4.49 14.41 2.14
CA MET A 91 4.79 13.08 2.66
C MET A 91 4.16 11.98 1.83
N TYR A 92 4.86 10.84 1.77
CA TYR A 92 4.33 9.59 1.25
C TYR A 92 3.37 8.97 2.28
N GLU A 93 2.20 8.56 1.81
CA GLU A 93 1.12 8.12 2.69
C GLU A 93 0.63 6.72 2.34
N PRO A 94 0.20 5.91 3.32
CA PRO A 94 -0.34 4.59 3.06
C PRO A 94 -1.71 4.67 2.38
N PHE A 95 -2.05 3.64 1.58
CA PHE A 95 -3.39 3.47 1.06
C PHE A 95 -4.40 3.22 2.20
N GLY A 96 -4.06 2.31 3.10
CA GLY A 96 -4.87 1.84 4.21
C GLY A 96 -4.58 0.38 4.52
N THR A 97 -5.39 -0.18 5.42
CA THR A 97 -5.22 -1.55 5.92
C THR A 97 -6.49 -2.33 5.69
N VAL A 98 -6.38 -3.48 5.04
CA VAL A 98 -7.46 -4.48 4.95
C VAL A 98 -7.27 -5.48 6.07
N ARG A 99 -8.34 -5.73 6.83
CA ARG A 99 -8.39 -6.70 7.93
C ARG A 99 -9.38 -7.79 7.62
N ILE A 100 -9.00 -9.03 7.91
CA ILE A 100 -9.81 -10.22 7.66
C ILE A 100 -9.95 -10.97 8.97
N TRP A 101 -11.14 -10.98 9.53
CA TRP A 101 -11.47 -11.62 10.80
C TRP A 101 -12.21 -12.91 10.55
N PHE A 102 -11.73 -14.01 11.13
CA PHE A 102 -12.46 -15.27 11.13
C PHE A 102 -13.53 -15.27 12.24
N GLU A 103 -14.74 -15.67 11.91
CA GLU A 103 -15.79 -15.88 12.92
C GLU A 103 -15.63 -17.23 13.63
N GLY A 104 -15.99 -17.27 14.91
CA GLY A 104 -15.88 -18.47 15.75
C GLY A 104 -14.59 -18.56 16.55
N GLU A 105 -14.51 -19.57 17.38
CA GLU A 105 -13.30 -19.84 18.18
C GLU A 105 -12.20 -20.37 17.30
N ARG A 106 -10.96 -20.00 17.62
CA ARG A 106 -9.77 -20.40 16.88
C ARG A 106 -8.81 -21.15 17.81
N GLU A 107 -8.38 -22.33 17.36
CA GLU A 107 -7.32 -23.13 18.00
C GLU A 107 -6.26 -23.43 16.96
N ILE A 108 -5.30 -22.49 16.81
CA ILE A 108 -4.27 -22.55 15.79
C ILE A 108 -3.15 -23.50 16.22
N ALA A 109 -2.87 -24.49 15.39
CA ALA A 109 -1.76 -25.43 15.54
C ALA A 109 -1.02 -25.63 14.23
N ASP A 110 0.17 -26.22 14.28
CA ASP A 110 1.01 -26.55 13.12
C ASP A 110 1.21 -25.36 12.17
N TYR A 111 1.40 -24.17 12.77
CA TYR A 111 1.52 -22.92 12.04
C TYR A 111 2.84 -22.83 11.28
N HIS A 112 2.77 -22.42 10.02
CA HIS A 112 3.92 -22.15 9.16
C HIS A 112 3.61 -21.02 8.19
N ARG A 113 4.51 -20.03 8.09
CA ARG A 113 4.45 -19.03 7.02
C ARG A 113 5.77 -18.96 6.27
N GLU A 114 5.67 -18.79 4.95
CA GLU A 114 6.83 -18.67 4.08
C GLU A 114 6.65 -17.56 3.03
N LEU A 115 7.75 -16.89 2.70
CA LEU A 115 7.89 -16.07 1.49
C LEU A 115 8.89 -16.75 0.57
N ASP A 116 8.40 -17.22 -0.58
CA ASP A 116 9.23 -17.81 -1.61
C ASP A 116 9.80 -16.70 -2.52
N LEU A 117 11.12 -16.46 -2.39
CA LEU A 117 11.82 -15.43 -3.15
C LEU A 117 12.08 -15.81 -4.62
N GLU A 118 11.77 -17.05 -5.03
CA GLU A 118 11.87 -17.46 -6.44
C GLU A 118 10.57 -17.17 -7.21
N THR A 119 9.46 -17.08 -6.48
CA THR A 119 8.12 -16.84 -7.05
C THR A 119 7.45 -15.58 -6.51
N ALA A 120 8.12 -14.83 -5.63
CA ALA A 120 7.56 -13.67 -4.92
C ALA A 120 6.15 -13.93 -4.37
N THR A 121 5.95 -15.11 -3.76
CA THR A 121 4.66 -15.58 -3.26
C THR A 121 4.75 -15.86 -1.76
N ALA A 122 3.86 -15.25 -1.00
CA ALA A 122 3.69 -15.56 0.42
C ALA A 122 2.65 -16.66 0.62
N ARG A 123 2.93 -17.57 1.55
CA ARG A 123 2.01 -18.63 1.98
C ARG A 123 1.96 -18.71 3.49
N VAL A 124 0.79 -19.03 4.01
CA VAL A 124 0.57 -19.38 5.41
C VAL A 124 -0.22 -20.67 5.45
N THR A 125 0.21 -21.61 6.26
CA THR A 125 -0.53 -22.85 6.51
C THR A 125 -0.64 -23.09 7.99
N TYR A 126 -1.75 -23.57 8.45
CA TYR A 126 -2.00 -23.95 9.84
C TYR A 126 -3.18 -24.92 9.93
N ARG A 127 -3.37 -25.45 11.12
CA ARG A 127 -4.61 -26.16 11.48
C ARG A 127 -5.42 -25.33 12.47
N ASN A 128 -6.72 -25.32 12.29
CA ASN A 128 -7.67 -24.77 13.27
C ASN A 128 -8.65 -25.87 13.65
N HIS A 129 -8.69 -26.28 14.93
CA HIS A 129 -9.43 -27.45 15.40
C HIS A 129 -9.14 -28.73 14.56
N GLY A 130 -7.90 -28.89 14.13
CA GLY A 130 -7.45 -30.02 13.31
C GLY A 130 -7.72 -29.90 11.81
N GLN A 131 -8.46 -28.90 11.33
CA GLN A 131 -8.76 -28.64 9.92
C GLN A 131 -7.68 -27.78 9.28
N SER A 132 -7.26 -28.13 8.07
CA SER A 132 -6.20 -27.43 7.35
C SER A 132 -6.69 -26.12 6.72
N TYR A 133 -5.88 -25.10 6.86
CA TYR A 133 -6.04 -23.79 6.23
C TYR A 133 -4.80 -23.44 5.43
N GLU A 134 -4.98 -22.84 4.28
CA GLU A 134 -3.91 -22.26 3.46
C GLU A 134 -4.29 -20.86 3.01
N HIS A 135 -3.36 -19.91 3.23
CA HIS A 135 -3.43 -18.57 2.64
C HIS A 135 -2.33 -18.44 1.59
N ARG A 136 -2.63 -17.80 0.49
CA ARG A 136 -1.67 -17.48 -0.58
C ARG A 136 -1.82 -16.01 -0.99
N CYS A 137 -0.69 -15.30 -1.10
CA CYS A 137 -0.68 -13.91 -1.53
C CYS A 137 0.45 -13.65 -2.53
N PHE A 138 0.15 -12.91 -3.60
CA PHE A 138 1.13 -12.43 -4.57
C PHE A 138 0.64 -11.14 -5.23
N CYS A 139 1.58 -10.34 -5.76
CA CYS A 139 1.28 -9.06 -6.41
C CYS A 139 1.78 -9.08 -7.86
N SER A 140 0.87 -9.23 -8.83
CA SER A 140 1.19 -9.37 -10.25
C SER A 140 1.50 -8.00 -10.88
N ALA A 141 2.67 -7.87 -11.53
CA ALA A 141 3.03 -6.69 -12.30
C ALA A 141 2.34 -6.67 -13.68
N PRO A 142 2.27 -7.77 -14.45
CA PRO A 142 1.57 -7.75 -15.74
C PRO A 142 0.11 -7.34 -15.62
N SER A 143 -0.60 -7.86 -14.62
CA SER A 143 -2.04 -7.60 -14.42
C SER A 143 -2.33 -6.52 -13.38
N GLN A 144 -1.31 -5.91 -12.78
CA GLN A 144 -1.42 -4.81 -11.81
C GLN A 144 -2.41 -5.08 -10.67
N VAL A 145 -2.40 -6.31 -10.13
CA VAL A 145 -3.33 -6.81 -9.11
C VAL A 145 -2.62 -7.49 -7.95
N LEU A 146 -3.06 -7.22 -6.73
CA LEU A 146 -2.75 -8.03 -5.56
C LEU A 146 -3.82 -9.12 -5.44
N VAL A 147 -3.38 -10.38 -5.39
CA VAL A 147 -4.25 -11.55 -5.20
C VAL A 147 -4.01 -12.12 -3.82
N TYR A 148 -5.07 -12.28 -3.05
CA TYR A 148 -5.08 -12.96 -1.77
C TYR A 148 -6.14 -14.04 -1.74
N GLN A 149 -5.75 -15.26 -1.38
CA GLN A 149 -6.62 -16.43 -1.32
C GLN A 149 -6.57 -17.07 0.05
N ILE A 150 -7.73 -17.59 0.49
CA ILE A 150 -7.85 -18.49 1.64
C ILE A 150 -8.56 -19.74 1.18
N ARG A 151 -8.02 -20.91 1.53
CA ARG A 151 -8.63 -22.22 1.34
C ARG A 151 -8.67 -22.98 2.64
N ALA A 152 -9.74 -23.74 2.86
CA ALA A 152 -9.89 -24.63 4.01
C ALA A 152 -10.64 -25.90 3.64
N GLU A 153 -10.42 -26.97 4.42
CA GLU A 153 -11.12 -28.25 4.26
C GLU A 153 -12.61 -28.12 4.63
N GLU A 154 -12.93 -27.34 5.66
CA GLU A 154 -14.30 -27.06 6.06
C GLU A 154 -14.70 -25.61 5.77
N ALA A 155 -16.01 -25.39 5.67
CA ALA A 155 -16.54 -24.07 5.43
C ALA A 155 -16.23 -23.12 6.61
N PHE A 156 -15.82 -21.91 6.28
CA PHE A 156 -15.54 -20.85 7.22
C PHE A 156 -16.31 -19.56 6.89
N THR A 157 -16.43 -18.70 7.88
CA THR A 157 -17.03 -17.36 7.70
C THR A 157 -16.00 -16.32 8.11
N ILE A 158 -15.84 -15.28 7.29
CA ILE A 158 -14.94 -14.15 7.55
C ILE A 158 -15.66 -12.83 7.37
N VAL A 159 -15.17 -11.82 8.10
CA VAL A 159 -15.53 -10.42 7.91
C VAL A 159 -14.30 -9.67 7.44
N ILE A 160 -14.44 -8.91 6.37
CA ILE A 160 -13.38 -8.13 5.74
C ILE A 160 -13.74 -6.66 5.86
N THR A 161 -12.82 -5.87 6.42
CA THR A 161 -12.96 -4.42 6.58
C THR A 161 -11.72 -3.70 6.05
N ALA A 162 -11.83 -2.41 5.79
CA ALA A 162 -10.69 -1.55 5.51
C ALA A 162 -10.74 -0.31 6.38
N ASP A 163 -9.58 0.05 6.91
CA ASP A 163 -9.39 1.24 7.73
C ASP A 163 -8.03 1.90 7.48
N GLY A 164 -7.78 3.03 8.13
CA GLY A 164 -6.50 3.71 8.11
C GLY A 164 -6.23 4.46 6.79
N GLY A 165 -5.01 4.99 6.66
CA GLY A 165 -4.70 5.95 5.61
C GLY A 165 -5.64 7.13 5.67
N PHE A 166 -6.06 7.61 4.50
CA PHE A 166 -7.06 8.68 4.35
C PHE A 166 -8.32 8.17 3.64
N LEU A 167 -8.73 6.93 3.95
CA LEU A 167 -9.99 6.37 3.48
C LEU A 167 -11.15 7.19 4.03
N THR A 168 -12.01 7.67 3.14
CA THR A 168 -13.18 8.52 3.46
C THR A 168 -14.48 7.75 3.41
N GLY A 169 -14.48 6.57 2.79
CA GLY A 169 -15.64 5.73 2.69
C GLY A 169 -15.42 4.47 1.89
N ASN A 170 -16.45 3.63 1.90
CA ASN A 170 -16.54 2.46 1.08
C ASN A 170 -17.96 2.32 0.49
N SER A 171 -18.05 1.61 -0.61
CA SER A 171 -19.31 1.34 -1.28
C SER A 171 -19.26 -0.01 -1.98
N TRP A 172 -20.43 -0.59 -2.22
CA TRP A 172 -20.58 -1.85 -2.93
C TRP A 172 -21.32 -1.65 -4.24
N ASP A 173 -20.74 -2.17 -5.33
CA ASP A 173 -21.30 -2.10 -6.67
C ASP A 173 -21.56 -3.54 -7.18
N GLY A 174 -22.52 -4.22 -6.57
CA GLY A 174 -22.98 -5.54 -6.93
C GLY A 174 -21.93 -6.66 -6.89
N LYS A 175 -20.71 -6.42 -7.33
CA LYS A 175 -19.59 -7.37 -7.37
C LYS A 175 -18.27 -6.80 -6.86
N ILE A 176 -18.18 -5.50 -6.69
CA ILE A 176 -16.94 -4.81 -6.36
C ILE A 176 -17.15 -4.03 -5.07
N TRP A 177 -16.30 -4.29 -4.10
CA TRP A 177 -16.16 -3.45 -2.93
C TRP A 177 -15.16 -2.34 -3.24
N LYS A 178 -15.63 -1.09 -3.21
CA LYS A 178 -14.85 0.10 -3.51
C LYS A 178 -14.45 0.79 -2.23
N MET A 179 -13.18 1.07 -2.08
CA MET A 179 -12.58 1.83 -0.98
C MET A 179 -12.10 3.15 -1.56
N GLN A 180 -12.60 4.27 -1.03
CA GLN A 180 -12.30 5.59 -1.57
C GLN A 180 -11.58 6.44 -0.54
N GLY A 181 -10.64 7.25 -0.99
CA GLY A 181 -9.87 8.13 -0.13
C GLY A 181 -9.45 9.43 -0.79
N GLN A 182 -9.00 10.34 0.05
CA GLN A 182 -8.53 11.66 -0.36
C GLN A 182 -7.27 11.98 0.44
N MET A 183 -6.14 12.16 -0.24
CA MET A 183 -4.91 12.63 0.40
C MET A 183 -5.09 14.06 0.93
N PRO A 184 -4.39 14.45 2.00
CA PRO A 184 -4.38 15.82 2.45
C PRO A 184 -3.79 16.76 1.39
N GLY A 185 -4.29 17.97 1.34
CA GLY A 185 -3.78 19.02 0.46
C GLY A 185 -2.43 19.57 0.90
N LYS A 186 -2.12 19.45 2.18
CA LYS A 186 -0.80 19.74 2.76
C LYS A 186 -0.56 18.86 3.97
N SER A 187 0.72 18.57 4.22
CA SER A 187 1.18 17.96 5.46
C SER A 187 2.27 18.85 6.09
N LYS A 188 2.32 18.87 7.41
CA LYS A 188 3.34 19.60 8.17
C LYS A 188 3.97 18.68 9.18
N ILE A 189 5.29 18.65 9.21
CA ILE A 189 6.05 18.02 10.28
C ILE A 189 6.39 19.11 11.28
N PRO A 190 6.05 18.98 12.58
CA PRO A 190 6.46 19.97 13.58
C PRO A 190 7.99 20.11 13.58
N VAL A 191 8.51 21.34 13.50
CA VAL A 191 9.97 21.63 13.44
C VAL A 191 10.71 21.12 14.68
N GLU A 192 10.01 20.96 15.80
CA GLU A 192 10.51 20.42 17.06
C GLU A 192 9.79 19.12 17.42
N ALA A 193 9.47 18.28 16.43
CA ALA A 193 8.78 17.02 16.68
C ALA A 193 9.57 16.16 17.66
N LYS A 194 8.98 15.89 18.83
CA LYS A 194 9.44 14.85 19.75
C LYS A 194 8.88 13.51 19.28
N GLU A 195 9.55 12.44 19.66
CA GLU A 195 9.05 11.09 19.40
C GLU A 195 7.60 10.98 19.93
N GLY A 196 6.63 10.79 19.02
CA GLY A 196 5.20 10.76 19.30
C GLY A 196 4.41 12.00 18.87
N ASP A 197 5.04 13.08 18.46
CA ASP A 197 4.35 14.23 17.85
C ASP A 197 3.93 13.86 16.43
N GLY A 198 2.62 13.81 16.19
CA GLY A 198 2.05 13.46 14.89
C GLY A 198 2.23 14.59 13.86
N SER A 199 2.27 14.24 12.60
CA SER A 199 2.16 15.19 11.49
C SER A 199 0.79 15.85 11.48
N GLU A 200 0.73 17.14 11.15
CA GLU A 200 -0.52 17.83 10.91
C GLU A 200 -0.93 17.68 9.45
N PHE A 201 -2.14 17.18 9.20
CA PHE A 201 -2.71 17.01 7.88
C PHE A 201 -3.80 18.04 7.63
N ILE A 202 -3.68 18.78 6.52
CA ILE A 202 -4.58 19.87 6.17
C ILE A 202 -5.45 19.46 4.97
N PHE A 203 -6.76 19.47 5.20
CA PHE A 203 -7.77 19.21 4.16
C PHE A 203 -8.49 20.54 3.83
N SER A 204 -8.77 20.76 2.55
CA SER A 204 -9.49 21.93 2.08
C SER A 204 -10.65 21.55 1.17
N GLU A 205 -11.74 22.29 1.24
CA GLU A 205 -12.84 22.16 0.28
C GLU A 205 -12.57 22.94 -1.04
N ASN A 206 -11.58 23.82 -1.05
CA ASN A 206 -11.15 24.51 -2.27
C ASN A 206 -10.48 23.50 -3.25
N PRO A 207 -10.99 23.31 -4.48
CA PRO A 207 -10.40 22.39 -5.43
C PRO A 207 -8.92 22.62 -5.75
N GLN A 208 -8.42 23.85 -5.62
CA GLN A 208 -7.03 24.19 -5.85
C GLN A 208 -6.09 23.86 -4.66
N GLU A 209 -6.66 23.42 -3.56
CA GLU A 209 -5.94 23.08 -2.34
C GLU A 209 -6.22 21.62 -1.91
N LYS A 210 -7.07 20.90 -2.67
CA LYS A 210 -7.34 19.49 -2.41
C LYS A 210 -6.16 18.63 -2.85
N GLY A 211 -5.83 17.65 -2.02
CA GLY A 211 -4.86 16.62 -2.36
C GLY A 211 -5.40 15.63 -3.38
N MET A 212 -4.70 14.55 -3.55
CA MET A 212 -4.96 13.54 -4.56
C MET A 212 -6.11 12.60 -4.17
N PRO A 213 -7.13 12.40 -5.01
CA PRO A 213 -8.10 11.34 -4.82
C PRO A 213 -7.48 9.99 -5.13
N TYR A 214 -7.91 8.93 -4.43
CA TYR A 214 -7.52 7.58 -4.74
C TYR A 214 -8.65 6.59 -4.48
N GLU A 215 -8.59 5.45 -5.14
CA GLU A 215 -9.59 4.40 -5.00
C GLU A 215 -8.95 3.02 -5.07
N GLY A 216 -9.47 2.09 -4.28
CA GLY A 216 -9.15 0.67 -4.34
C GLY A 216 -10.40 -0.15 -4.59
N TRP A 217 -10.30 -1.16 -5.48
CA TRP A 217 -11.37 -2.10 -5.76
C TRP A 217 -10.97 -3.48 -5.28
N CYS A 218 -11.86 -4.13 -4.56
CA CYS A 218 -11.70 -5.53 -4.19
C CYS A 218 -12.84 -6.35 -4.81
N MET A 219 -12.47 -7.28 -5.66
CA MET A 219 -13.37 -8.26 -6.26
C MET A 219 -13.22 -9.59 -5.52
N PHE A 220 -14.33 -10.26 -5.28
CA PHE A 220 -14.38 -11.51 -4.54
C PHE A 220 -14.86 -12.64 -5.44
N GLU A 221 -14.22 -13.79 -5.33
CA GLU A 221 -14.61 -15.04 -6.00
C GLU A 221 -14.67 -16.17 -4.98
N THR A 222 -15.75 -16.95 -5.02
CA THR A 222 -15.93 -18.19 -4.26
C THR A 222 -16.77 -19.16 -5.08
N GLU A 223 -16.50 -20.46 -4.93
CA GLU A 223 -17.31 -21.49 -5.59
C GLU A 223 -18.61 -21.80 -4.82
N ASN A 224 -18.64 -21.51 -3.52
CA ASN A 224 -19.76 -21.80 -2.64
C ASN A 224 -19.84 -20.75 -1.53
N GLY A 225 -20.95 -20.77 -0.79
CA GLY A 225 -21.23 -19.76 0.23
C GLY A 225 -21.78 -18.46 -0.37
N GLU A 226 -21.77 -17.42 0.44
CA GLU A 226 -22.35 -16.12 0.09
C GLU A 226 -21.39 -14.97 0.39
N ILE A 227 -21.40 -13.95 -0.46
CA ILE A 227 -20.68 -12.69 -0.26
C ILE A 227 -21.71 -11.61 0.05
N VAL A 228 -21.71 -11.13 1.29
CA VAL A 228 -22.72 -10.21 1.83
C VAL A 228 -22.06 -8.86 2.14
N PRO A 229 -22.45 -7.79 1.46
CA PRO A 229 -22.01 -6.44 1.80
C PRO A 229 -22.44 -6.06 3.22
N THR A 230 -21.57 -5.33 3.91
CA THR A 230 -21.85 -4.75 5.22
C THR A 230 -21.59 -3.25 5.20
N GLU A 231 -21.97 -2.54 6.24
CA GLU A 231 -21.69 -1.10 6.36
C GLU A 231 -20.19 -0.77 6.31
N MET A 232 -19.36 -1.65 6.89
CA MET A 232 -17.92 -1.43 7.05
C MET A 232 -17.06 -2.24 6.06
N GLY A 233 -17.67 -3.06 5.20
CA GLY A 233 -16.93 -3.94 4.30
C GLY A 233 -17.76 -5.10 3.76
N VAL A 234 -17.26 -6.33 3.91
CA VAL A 234 -17.85 -7.53 3.32
C VAL A 234 -17.81 -8.69 4.31
N ARG A 235 -18.87 -9.51 4.35
CA ARG A 235 -18.91 -10.76 5.08
C ARG A 235 -19.02 -11.93 4.08
N CYS A 236 -18.06 -12.84 4.08
CA CYS A 236 -18.09 -14.07 3.28
C CYS A 236 -18.54 -15.23 4.18
N VAL A 237 -19.67 -15.83 3.84
CA VAL A 237 -20.41 -16.77 4.72
C VAL A 237 -20.33 -18.18 4.16
N ASN A 238 -19.90 -19.14 4.97
CA ASN A 238 -19.84 -20.57 4.62
C ASN A 238 -19.06 -20.85 3.33
N VAL A 239 -17.89 -20.24 3.16
CA VAL A 239 -17.00 -20.44 2.01
C VAL A 239 -15.94 -21.47 2.35
N HIS A 240 -15.53 -22.30 1.39
CA HIS A 240 -14.38 -23.20 1.50
C HIS A 240 -13.12 -22.56 0.87
N GLU A 241 -13.34 -21.68 -0.09
CA GLU A 241 -12.32 -20.90 -0.74
C GLU A 241 -12.85 -19.48 -0.96
N ILE A 242 -12.00 -18.49 -0.74
CA ILE A 242 -12.24 -17.12 -1.14
C ILE A 242 -11.00 -16.53 -1.82
N THR A 243 -11.19 -15.92 -2.96
CA THR A 243 -10.17 -15.14 -3.65
C THR A 243 -10.55 -13.68 -3.62
N MET A 244 -9.61 -12.84 -3.21
CA MET A 244 -9.68 -11.38 -3.26
C MET A 244 -8.70 -10.88 -4.33
N ARG A 245 -9.18 -10.06 -5.27
CA ARG A 245 -8.37 -9.32 -6.24
C ARG A 245 -8.45 -7.85 -5.92
N ILE A 246 -7.33 -7.28 -5.46
CA ILE A 246 -7.26 -5.89 -5.03
C ILE A 246 -6.50 -5.08 -6.07
N LEU A 247 -7.15 -4.05 -6.58
CA LEU A 247 -6.63 -3.06 -7.51
C LEU A 247 -6.60 -1.71 -6.81
N ILE A 248 -5.56 -0.90 -7.05
CA ILE A 248 -5.44 0.43 -6.46
C ILE A 248 -5.00 1.41 -7.54
N ARG A 249 -5.63 2.57 -7.59
CA ARG A 249 -5.25 3.71 -8.45
C ARG A 249 -5.43 5.03 -7.72
N SER A 250 -4.60 5.98 -8.10
CA SER A 250 -4.66 7.36 -7.63
C SER A 250 -4.97 8.34 -8.75
N GLY A 251 -5.23 9.59 -8.38
CA GLY A 251 -5.39 10.70 -9.30
C GLY A 251 -4.09 11.22 -9.91
N PHE A 252 -2.94 10.59 -9.64
CA PHE A 252 -1.66 11.05 -10.14
C PHE A 252 -1.60 11.06 -11.67
N ALA A 253 -1.23 12.22 -12.24
CA ALA A 253 -1.11 12.43 -13.69
C ALA A 253 0.24 13.05 -14.09
N GLY A 254 1.21 13.00 -13.17
CA GLY A 254 2.54 13.56 -13.37
C GLY A 254 2.86 14.69 -12.39
N VAL A 255 4.14 14.89 -12.12
CA VAL A 255 4.68 15.76 -11.07
C VAL A 255 4.34 17.26 -11.23
N SER A 256 3.96 17.70 -12.42
CA SER A 256 3.62 19.11 -12.71
C SER A 256 2.11 19.38 -12.81
N ARG A 257 1.28 18.35 -12.59
CA ARG A 257 -0.19 18.47 -12.69
C ARG A 257 -0.81 18.44 -11.31
N HIS A 258 -1.77 19.32 -11.09
CA HIS A 258 -2.54 19.32 -9.86
C HIS A 258 -3.37 18.02 -9.76
N PRO A 259 -3.17 17.17 -8.73
CA PRO A 259 -3.71 15.81 -8.71
C PRO A 259 -5.24 15.76 -8.62
N TYR A 260 -5.88 16.80 -8.07
CA TYR A 260 -7.34 16.89 -7.98
C TYR A 260 -7.99 17.51 -9.22
N THR A 261 -7.47 18.67 -9.70
CA THR A 261 -8.12 19.41 -10.80
C THR A 261 -7.65 19.02 -12.18
N GLN A 262 -6.47 18.40 -12.31
CA GLN A 262 -5.83 18.00 -13.55
C GLN A 262 -5.40 16.52 -13.54
N GLY A 263 -5.76 15.83 -12.48
CA GLY A 263 -5.41 14.43 -12.26
C GLY A 263 -6.21 13.46 -13.11
N ASN A 264 -5.82 12.20 -13.02
CA ASN A 264 -6.57 11.09 -13.59
C ASN A 264 -7.82 10.82 -12.72
N ASP A 265 -8.81 10.18 -13.32
CA ASP A 265 -9.94 9.60 -12.62
C ASP A 265 -9.57 8.17 -12.20
N PRO A 266 -9.37 7.90 -10.88
CA PRO A 266 -8.97 6.58 -10.41
C PRO A 266 -9.93 5.47 -10.83
N ALA A 267 -11.24 5.72 -10.80
CA ALA A 267 -12.26 4.74 -11.18
C ALA A 267 -12.16 4.31 -12.66
N LYS A 268 -11.84 5.26 -13.56
CA LYS A 268 -11.63 4.94 -14.99
C LYS A 268 -10.39 4.08 -15.21
N LEU A 269 -9.31 4.34 -14.45
CA LEU A 269 -8.10 3.54 -14.53
C LEU A 269 -8.34 2.12 -13.98
N LEU A 270 -9.10 2.01 -12.88
CA LEU A 270 -9.47 0.73 -12.29
C LEU A 270 -10.35 -0.13 -13.20
N LEU A 271 -11.23 0.49 -13.99
CA LEU A 271 -11.99 -0.23 -15.03
C LEU A 271 -11.07 -0.88 -16.07
N GLN A 272 -10.02 -0.19 -16.51
CA GLN A 272 -9.05 -0.72 -17.46
C GLN A 272 -8.21 -1.86 -16.83
N ASP A 273 -7.79 -1.69 -15.58
CA ASP A 273 -7.05 -2.74 -14.86
C ASP A 273 -7.92 -3.98 -14.65
N GLN A 274 -9.19 -3.80 -14.31
CA GLN A 274 -10.14 -4.89 -14.10
C GLN A 274 -10.29 -5.80 -15.33
N GLU A 275 -10.31 -5.23 -16.53
CA GLU A 275 -10.36 -6.00 -17.79
C GLU A 275 -9.19 -6.96 -17.93
N GLN A 276 -8.00 -6.61 -17.41
CA GLN A 276 -6.79 -7.42 -17.46
C GLN A 276 -6.77 -8.54 -16.41
N THR A 277 -7.62 -8.45 -15.39
CA THR A 277 -7.67 -9.43 -14.30
C THR A 277 -8.71 -10.53 -14.51
N GLY A 278 -9.40 -10.56 -15.63
CA GLY A 278 -10.50 -11.50 -15.93
C GLY A 278 -10.06 -12.96 -16.22
N ILE A 279 -8.77 -13.26 -16.09
CA ILE A 279 -8.21 -14.61 -16.23
C ILE A 279 -8.21 -15.36 -14.90
N SER A 280 -8.02 -16.68 -14.94
CA SER A 280 -7.96 -17.50 -13.72
C SER A 280 -6.80 -17.11 -12.81
N VAL A 281 -6.93 -17.38 -11.50
CA VAL A 281 -5.87 -17.08 -10.52
C VAL A 281 -4.58 -17.83 -10.85
N GLU A 282 -4.68 -19.03 -11.38
CA GLU A 282 -3.50 -19.82 -11.77
C GLU A 282 -2.79 -19.24 -13.00
N GLU A 283 -3.51 -18.62 -13.92
CA GLU A 283 -2.92 -17.87 -15.04
C GLU A 283 -2.27 -16.58 -14.54
N LEU A 284 -2.95 -15.80 -13.67
CA LEU A 284 -2.36 -14.63 -13.01
C LEU A 284 -1.07 -14.97 -12.28
N TRP A 285 -1.04 -16.09 -11.56
CA TRP A 285 0.15 -16.52 -10.84
C TRP A 285 1.28 -16.94 -11.79
N LYS A 286 0.98 -17.66 -12.89
CA LYS A 286 1.99 -18.02 -13.90
C LYS A 286 2.60 -16.78 -14.58
N GLU A 287 1.77 -15.80 -14.92
CA GLU A 287 2.25 -14.52 -15.49
C GLU A 287 3.12 -13.76 -14.49
N HIS A 288 2.68 -13.67 -13.24
CA HIS A 288 3.42 -13.06 -12.14
C HIS A 288 4.80 -13.70 -11.97
N VAL A 289 4.87 -15.02 -11.84
CA VAL A 289 6.15 -15.76 -11.67
C VAL A 289 7.04 -15.57 -12.89
N GLY A 290 6.46 -15.70 -14.09
CA GLY A 290 7.22 -15.56 -15.34
C GLY A 290 7.82 -14.17 -15.56
N GLU A 291 7.14 -13.11 -15.13
CA GLU A 291 7.67 -11.75 -15.16
C GLU A 291 8.70 -11.53 -14.04
N TYR A 292 8.36 -11.87 -12.81
CA TYR A 292 9.24 -11.70 -11.66
C TYR A 292 10.60 -12.41 -11.86
N GLN A 293 10.61 -13.64 -12.38
CA GLN A 293 11.85 -14.38 -12.60
C GLN A 293 12.75 -13.72 -13.65
N LYS A 294 12.21 -13.03 -14.64
CA LYS A 294 13.02 -12.26 -15.60
C LYS A 294 13.79 -11.14 -14.91
N LEU A 295 13.21 -10.51 -13.89
CA LEU A 295 13.88 -9.46 -13.11
C LEU A 295 14.81 -10.04 -12.03
N SER A 296 14.35 -11.02 -11.29
CA SER A 296 15.07 -11.62 -10.17
C SER A 296 16.35 -12.37 -10.60
N LEU A 297 16.33 -13.05 -11.75
CA LEU A 297 17.45 -13.88 -12.22
C LEU A 297 18.57 -13.11 -12.91
N ILE A 298 18.41 -11.85 -13.29
CA ILE A 298 19.45 -11.06 -13.97
C ILE A 298 20.70 -10.87 -13.11
N HIS A 299 20.58 -10.87 -11.77
CA HIS A 299 21.71 -10.73 -10.86
C HIS A 299 22.39 -12.07 -10.51
N ILE A 300 21.79 -13.20 -10.86
CA ILE A 300 22.34 -14.54 -10.62
C ILE A 300 23.22 -15.00 -11.80
N SER A 301 22.97 -14.49 -13.00
CA SER A 301 23.67 -14.88 -14.23
C SER A 301 25.03 -14.22 -14.45
N GLU A 302 25.39 -13.18 -13.71
CA GLU A 302 26.71 -12.56 -13.75
C GLU A 302 27.43 -12.74 -12.40
N PRO A 303 28.18 -13.86 -12.20
CA PRO A 303 29.10 -13.90 -11.08
C PRO A 303 30.17 -12.83 -11.34
N THR A 304 30.19 -11.81 -10.49
CA THR A 304 31.27 -10.80 -10.47
C THR A 304 32.59 -11.57 -10.38
N ARG A 305 33.33 -11.67 -11.46
CA ARG A 305 34.71 -12.12 -11.42
C ARG A 305 35.49 -11.03 -10.67
N LEU A 306 35.76 -11.28 -9.42
CA LEU A 306 36.78 -10.57 -8.63
C LEU A 306 38.18 -10.89 -9.20
#